data_d3bfcaaadcad815a45a23a8394f2ee23
#
_entry.id   d3bfcaaadcad815a45a23a8394f2ee23
#
_cell.length_a   1.000
_cell.length_b   1.000
_cell.length_c   1.000
_cell.angle_alpha   90.00
_cell.angle_beta   90.00
_cell.angle_gamma   90.00
#
_symmetry.space_group_name_H-M   'P 1'
#
loop_
_entity.id
_entity.type
_entity.pdbx_description
1 polymer ?
#
loop_
_entity_poly.entity_id
_entity_poly.type
_entity_poly.pdbx_seq_one_letter_code
_entity_poly.pdbx_strand_id
1 'polypeptide(L)'
;CVCYLCFAGGRKVFREFLRSEYSEENILFWLACEELKQETNLELVEEKARMIYEDFISILSPREVSLDSRVREIINANMIEPTPHTFDEAQLQIYTLMHRDSYLRFLNSKMYKDLLQQTSNSLSNSTTE
;
A
#
# COMPACT_ATOMS: atom_id res chain seq x y z
N CYS A 1 -7.22 5.85 11.04
CA CYS A 1 -6.10 5.14 10.41
C CYS A 1 -6.27 4.99 8.91
N VAL A 2 -7.48 4.60 8.45
CA VAL A 2 -7.79 4.52 7.02
C VAL A 2 -7.60 5.87 6.34
N CYS A 3 -7.92 6.96 7.02
CA CYS A 3 -7.79 8.32 6.51
C CYS A 3 -6.34 8.69 6.16
N TYR A 4 -5.35 8.11 6.84
CA TYR A 4 -3.95 8.45 6.61
C TYR A 4 -3.45 7.91 5.26
N LEU A 5 -3.84 6.68 4.90
CA LEU A 5 -3.53 6.11 3.58
C LEU A 5 -4.33 6.79 2.45
N CYS A 6 -5.47 7.36 2.78
CA CYS A 6 -6.28 8.12 1.81
C CYS A 6 -5.74 9.53 1.57
N PHE A 7 -4.88 10.05 2.44
CA PHE A 7 -4.32 11.40 2.34
C PHE A 7 -3.01 11.36 1.56
N ALA A 8 -2.93 12.05 0.42
CA ALA A 8 -1.78 11.99 -0.47
C ALA A 8 -0.45 12.37 0.22
N GLY A 9 -0.46 13.41 1.06
CA GLY A 9 0.71 13.82 1.83
C GLY A 9 1.14 12.79 2.86
N GLY A 10 0.17 12.18 3.54
CA GLY A 10 0.42 11.10 4.50
C GLY A 10 1.00 9.86 3.86
N ARG A 11 0.49 9.46 2.67
CA ARG A 11 1.04 8.34 1.91
C ARG A 11 2.51 8.52 1.57
N LYS A 12 2.88 9.71 1.11
CA LYS A 12 4.25 10.00 0.71
C LYS A 12 5.22 9.83 1.87
N VAL A 13 4.91 10.41 3.02
CA VAL A 13 5.77 10.33 4.20
C VAL A 13 5.80 8.91 4.76
N PHE A 14 4.66 8.23 4.81
CA PHE A 14 4.58 6.84 5.25
C PHE A 14 5.36 5.91 4.31
N ARG A 15 5.28 6.13 3.01
CA ARG A 15 6.05 5.38 2.02
C ARG A 15 7.55 5.55 2.24
N GLU A 16 8.02 6.77 2.50
CA GLU A 16 9.43 7.02 2.79
C GLU A 16 9.88 6.33 4.08
N PHE A 17 9.01 6.30 5.08
CA PHE A 17 9.27 5.54 6.31
C PHE A 17 9.43 4.05 6.02
N LEU A 18 8.52 3.46 5.25
CA LEU A 18 8.60 2.05 4.85
C LEU A 18 9.86 1.76 4.04
N ARG A 19 10.25 2.69 3.17
CA ARG A 19 11.49 2.59 2.41
C ARG A 19 12.71 2.56 3.33
N SER A 20 12.73 3.38 4.36
CA SER A 20 13.81 3.40 5.35
C SER A 20 13.89 2.09 6.16
N GLU A 21 12.78 1.37 6.28
CA GLU A 21 12.70 0.06 6.94
C GLU A 21 12.81 -1.14 6.00
N TYR A 22 13.10 -0.90 4.71
CA TYR A 22 13.19 -1.93 3.67
C TYR A 22 11.89 -2.71 3.47
N SER A 23 10.74 -2.05 3.65
CA SER A 23 9.40 -2.66 3.49
C SER A 23 8.46 -1.84 2.60
N GLU A 24 9.02 -1.08 1.66
CA GLU A 24 8.27 -0.25 0.72
C GLU A 24 7.32 -1.07 -0.17
N GLU A 25 7.65 -2.33 -0.45
CA GLU A 25 6.84 -3.23 -1.28
C GLU A 25 5.40 -3.35 -0.80
N ASN A 26 5.17 -3.28 0.50
CA ASN A 26 3.84 -3.41 1.08
C ASN A 26 2.90 -2.29 0.61
N ILE A 27 3.33 -1.04 0.71
CA ILE A 27 2.50 0.09 0.27
C ILE A 27 2.40 0.17 -1.26
N LEU A 28 3.46 -0.18 -1.97
CA LEU A 28 3.43 -0.23 -3.44
C LEU A 28 2.42 -1.26 -3.94
N PHE A 29 2.39 -2.44 -3.32
CA PHE A 29 1.40 -3.46 -3.62
C PHE A 29 -0.02 -2.96 -3.33
N TRP A 30 -0.23 -2.37 -2.16
CA TRP A 30 -1.54 -1.85 -1.77
C TRP A 30 -2.05 -0.81 -2.78
N LEU A 31 -1.19 0.12 -3.19
CA LEU A 31 -1.53 1.16 -4.17
C LEU A 31 -1.82 0.57 -5.55
N ALA A 32 -1.06 -0.43 -5.97
CA ALA A 32 -1.29 -1.11 -7.24
C ALA A 32 -2.65 -1.82 -7.26
N CYS A 33 -3.05 -2.43 -6.13
CA CYS A 33 -4.37 -3.03 -5.98
C CYS A 33 -5.49 -1.99 -6.05
N GLU A 34 -5.29 -0.82 -5.43
CA GLU A 34 -6.27 0.28 -5.50
C GLU A 34 -6.44 0.78 -6.95
N GLU A 35 -5.35 0.90 -7.68
CA GLU A 35 -5.39 1.30 -9.08
C GLU A 35 -6.15 0.27 -9.94
N LEU A 36 -5.91 -1.02 -9.70
CA LEU A 36 -6.61 -2.09 -10.40
C LEU A 36 -8.12 -2.03 -10.17
N LYS A 37 -8.56 -1.71 -8.95
CA LYS A 37 -9.99 -1.59 -8.62
C LYS A 37 -10.71 -0.52 -9.42
N GLN A 38 -9.99 0.50 -9.89
CA GLN A 38 -10.55 1.60 -10.68
C GLN A 38 -10.60 1.29 -12.18
N GLU A 39 -9.99 0.20 -12.62
CA GLU A 39 -9.92 -0.14 -14.04
C GLU A 39 -11.23 -0.75 -14.53
N THR A 40 -11.74 -0.25 -15.65
CA THR A 40 -13.00 -0.69 -16.27
C THR A 40 -12.79 -1.47 -17.55
N ASN A 41 -11.62 -1.37 -18.18
CA ASN A 41 -11.30 -2.07 -19.42
C ASN A 41 -10.76 -3.48 -19.08
N LEU A 42 -11.45 -4.52 -19.54
CA LEU A 42 -11.10 -5.92 -19.24
C LEU A 42 -9.69 -6.31 -19.67
N GLU A 43 -9.25 -5.84 -20.82
CA GLU A 43 -7.89 -6.13 -21.30
C GLU A 43 -6.83 -5.51 -20.40
N LEU A 44 -7.07 -4.29 -19.94
CA LEU A 44 -6.19 -3.61 -18.99
C LEU A 44 -6.24 -4.24 -17.61
N VAL A 45 -7.40 -4.75 -17.20
CA VAL A 45 -7.52 -5.52 -15.93
C VAL A 45 -6.61 -6.74 -15.97
N GLU A 46 -6.64 -7.51 -17.05
CA GLU A 46 -5.78 -8.69 -17.19
C GLU A 46 -4.30 -8.32 -17.18
N GLU A 47 -3.93 -7.28 -17.92
CA GLU A 47 -2.56 -6.81 -17.99
C GLU A 47 -2.06 -6.31 -16.64
N LYS A 48 -2.83 -5.45 -15.98
CA LYS A 48 -2.47 -4.92 -14.66
C LYS A 48 -2.39 -6.01 -13.59
N ALA A 49 -3.33 -6.96 -13.61
CA ALA A 49 -3.31 -8.09 -12.68
C ALA A 49 -2.04 -8.93 -12.86
N ARG A 50 -1.65 -9.19 -14.11
CA ARG A 50 -0.41 -9.92 -14.41
C ARG A 50 0.82 -9.17 -13.91
N MET A 51 0.89 -7.85 -14.11
CA MET A 51 1.99 -7.03 -13.64
C MET A 51 2.09 -7.05 -12.11
N ILE A 52 0.96 -6.94 -11.41
CA ILE A 52 0.93 -7.02 -9.95
C ILE A 52 1.42 -8.39 -9.48
N TYR A 53 0.98 -9.45 -10.14
CA TYR A 53 1.41 -10.80 -9.79
C TYR A 53 2.92 -10.97 -9.95
N GLU A 54 3.47 -10.56 -11.09
CA GLU A 54 4.90 -10.67 -11.37
C GLU A 54 5.76 -9.84 -10.44
N ASP A 55 5.29 -8.63 -10.06
CA ASP A 55 6.06 -7.71 -9.22
C ASP A 55 5.98 -8.05 -7.74
N PHE A 56 4.83 -8.52 -7.24
CA PHE A 56 4.58 -8.61 -5.81
C PHE A 56 4.22 -10.00 -5.29
N ILE A 57 3.75 -10.89 -6.12
CA ILE A 57 3.28 -12.22 -5.71
C ILE A 57 4.28 -13.32 -6.06
N SER A 58 4.95 -13.20 -7.20
CA SER A 58 5.95 -14.17 -7.64
C SER A 58 7.06 -14.34 -6.59
N ILE A 59 7.38 -15.58 -6.25
CA ILE A 59 8.44 -15.90 -5.29
C ILE A 59 9.82 -15.50 -5.78
N LEU A 60 9.98 -15.22 -7.07
CA LEU A 60 11.24 -14.79 -7.67
C LEU A 60 11.38 -13.28 -7.71
N SER A 61 10.35 -12.54 -7.32
CA SER A 61 10.40 -11.08 -7.34
C SER A 61 11.14 -10.53 -6.13
N PRO A 62 12.03 -9.52 -6.33
CA PRO A 62 12.68 -8.82 -5.22
C PRO A 62 11.69 -7.96 -4.41
N ARG A 63 10.47 -7.74 -4.92
CA ARG A 63 9.41 -6.97 -4.25
C ARG A 63 8.29 -7.86 -3.72
N GLU A 64 8.55 -9.15 -3.56
CA GLU A 64 7.56 -10.08 -3.05
C GLU A 64 7.02 -9.63 -1.68
N VAL A 65 5.68 -9.53 -1.57
CA VAL A 65 5.01 -9.24 -0.29
C VAL A 65 4.79 -10.53 0.50
N SER A 66 4.79 -10.42 1.82
CA SER A 66 4.61 -11.57 2.72
C SER A 66 3.13 -11.92 2.83
N LEU A 67 2.74 -13.02 2.19
CA LEU A 67 1.38 -13.54 2.20
C LEU A 67 1.36 -14.98 2.72
N ASP A 68 0.28 -15.38 3.40
CA ASP A 68 0.13 -16.77 3.80
C ASP A 68 -0.23 -17.66 2.59
N SER A 69 -0.05 -18.97 2.73
CA SER A 69 -0.27 -19.91 1.63
C SER A 69 -1.71 -19.94 1.16
N ARG A 70 -2.67 -19.76 2.06
CA ARG A 70 -4.09 -19.72 1.72
C ARG A 70 -4.40 -18.54 0.79
N VAL A 71 -3.88 -17.36 1.10
CA VAL A 71 -4.09 -16.17 0.29
C VAL A 71 -3.42 -16.31 -1.07
N ARG A 72 -2.23 -16.93 -1.13
CA ARG A 72 -1.56 -17.22 -2.40
C ARG A 72 -2.38 -18.16 -3.28
N GLU A 73 -2.97 -19.18 -2.70
CA GLU A 73 -3.85 -20.11 -3.42
C GLU A 73 -5.09 -19.39 -3.99
N ILE A 74 -5.67 -18.48 -3.22
CA ILE A 74 -6.81 -17.66 -3.68
C ILE A 74 -6.40 -16.80 -4.89
N ILE A 75 -5.24 -16.15 -4.82
CA ILE A 75 -4.73 -15.35 -5.93
C ILE A 75 -4.50 -16.21 -7.16
N ASN A 76 -3.85 -17.36 -7.00
CA ASN A 76 -3.59 -18.27 -8.12
C ASN A 76 -4.88 -18.74 -8.81
N ALA A 77 -5.91 -19.04 -8.03
CA ALA A 77 -7.22 -19.39 -8.57
C ALA A 77 -7.87 -18.21 -9.31
N ASN A 78 -7.78 -17.00 -8.75
CA ASN A 78 -8.38 -15.80 -9.33
C ASN A 78 -7.64 -15.33 -10.59
N MET A 79 -6.36 -15.69 -10.76
CA MET A 79 -5.58 -15.33 -11.94
C MET A 79 -5.99 -16.07 -13.20
N ILE A 80 -6.79 -17.13 -13.08
CA ILE A 80 -7.35 -17.84 -14.23
C ILE A 80 -8.31 -16.92 -15.00
N GLU A 81 -9.09 -16.12 -14.25
CA GLU A 81 -9.99 -15.11 -14.82
C GLU A 81 -9.86 -13.82 -13.98
N PRO A 82 -8.88 -12.96 -14.28
CA PRO A 82 -8.62 -11.77 -13.47
C PRO A 82 -9.78 -10.78 -13.48
N THR A 83 -10.03 -10.17 -12.33
CA THR A 83 -11.01 -9.10 -12.14
C THR A 83 -10.35 -7.95 -11.37
N PRO A 84 -10.99 -6.77 -11.29
CA PRO A 84 -10.47 -5.69 -10.43
C PRO A 84 -10.32 -6.09 -8.95
N HIS A 85 -10.94 -7.18 -8.52
CA HIS A 85 -10.94 -7.67 -7.14
C HIS A 85 -10.09 -8.92 -6.93
N THR A 86 -9.25 -9.29 -7.89
CA THR A 86 -8.38 -10.48 -7.84
C THR A 86 -7.52 -10.53 -6.58
N PHE A 87 -7.06 -9.37 -6.09
CA PHE A 87 -6.12 -9.27 -4.97
C PHE A 87 -6.73 -8.75 -3.67
N ASP A 88 -8.06 -8.70 -3.55
CA ASP A 88 -8.71 -8.09 -2.38
C ASP A 88 -8.29 -8.70 -1.05
N GLU A 89 -8.25 -10.04 -0.96
CA GLU A 89 -7.82 -10.74 0.26
C GLU A 89 -6.36 -10.43 0.61
N ALA A 90 -5.50 -10.44 -0.40
CA ALA A 90 -4.08 -10.12 -0.21
C ALA A 90 -3.90 -8.67 0.20
N GLN A 91 -4.63 -7.75 -0.43
CA GLN A 91 -4.58 -6.33 -0.08
C GLN A 91 -4.98 -6.10 1.37
N LEU A 92 -6.02 -6.79 1.84
CA LEU A 92 -6.47 -6.70 3.23
C LEU A 92 -5.40 -7.25 4.18
N GLN A 93 -4.76 -8.36 3.84
CA GLN A 93 -3.69 -8.93 4.66
C GLN A 93 -2.50 -7.97 4.77
N ILE A 94 -2.08 -7.37 3.66
CA ILE A 94 -0.97 -6.41 3.65
C ILE A 94 -1.35 -5.12 4.38
N TYR A 95 -2.58 -4.63 4.22
CA TYR A 95 -3.07 -3.48 4.98
C TYR A 95 -3.00 -3.74 6.49
N THR A 96 -3.47 -4.91 6.92
CA THR A 96 -3.43 -5.32 8.33
C THR A 96 -2.00 -5.39 8.85
N LEU A 97 -1.08 -5.95 8.06
CA LEU A 97 0.33 -6.02 8.40
C LEU A 97 0.95 -4.63 8.59
N MET A 98 0.71 -3.72 7.64
CA MET A 98 1.19 -2.33 7.73
C MET A 98 0.61 -1.61 8.95
N HIS A 99 -0.67 -1.80 9.22
CA HIS A 99 -1.35 -1.15 10.35
C HIS A 99 -0.82 -1.65 11.70
N ARG A 100 -0.65 -2.95 11.84
CA ARG A 100 -0.21 -3.55 13.13
C ARG A 100 1.25 -3.28 13.44
N ASP A 101 2.12 -3.34 12.44
CA ASP A 101 3.56 -3.28 12.65
C ASP A 101 4.15 -1.93 12.21
N SER A 102 4.04 -1.61 10.93
CA SER A 102 4.74 -0.45 10.36
C SER A 102 4.12 0.88 10.76
N TYR A 103 2.80 0.96 10.79
CA TYR A 103 2.10 2.22 11.10
C TYR A 103 2.33 2.66 12.54
N LEU A 104 2.29 1.74 13.50
CA LEU A 104 2.56 2.07 14.91
C LEU A 104 3.99 2.57 15.11
N ARG A 105 4.96 1.94 14.45
CA ARG A 105 6.34 2.43 14.48
C ARG A 105 6.49 3.81 13.84
N PHE A 106 5.77 4.04 12.73
CA PHE A 106 5.74 5.33 12.06
C PHE A 106 5.23 6.45 12.99
N LEU A 107 4.14 6.21 13.71
CA LEU A 107 3.60 7.21 14.65
C LEU A 107 4.60 7.60 15.74
N ASN A 108 5.51 6.71 16.10
CA ASN A 108 6.55 6.97 17.08
C ASN A 108 7.88 7.43 16.45
N SER A 109 7.90 7.60 15.14
CA SER A 109 9.12 7.98 14.41
C SER A 109 9.33 9.50 14.39
N LYS A 110 10.58 9.90 14.15
CA LYS A 110 10.93 11.31 13.94
C LYS A 110 10.24 11.88 12.71
N MET A 111 10.09 11.10 11.65
CA MET A 111 9.41 11.54 10.41
C MET A 111 7.97 12.00 10.68
N TYR A 112 7.24 11.24 11.49
CA TYR A 112 5.89 11.60 11.86
C TYR A 112 5.83 12.84 12.75
N LYS A 113 6.73 12.94 13.72
CA LYS A 113 6.82 14.10 14.62
C LYS A 113 7.17 15.37 13.85
N ASP A 114 8.08 15.28 12.90
CA ASP A 114 8.44 16.41 12.03
C ASP A 114 7.26 16.84 11.16
N LEU A 115 6.49 15.88 10.62
CA LEU A 115 5.28 16.17 9.86
C LEU A 115 4.23 16.91 10.69
N LEU A 116 4.02 16.52 11.94
CA LEU A 116 3.11 17.22 12.85
C LEU A 116 3.54 18.65 13.12
N GLN A 117 4.84 18.89 13.31
CA GLN A 117 5.36 20.24 13.51
C GLN A 117 5.15 21.12 12.28
N GLN A 118 5.40 20.60 11.08
CA GLN A 118 5.16 21.33 9.83
C GLN A 118 3.70 21.72 9.68
N THR A 119 2.79 20.82 9.98
CA THR A 119 1.35 21.08 9.93
C THR A 119 0.93 22.13 10.94
N SER A 120 1.44 22.07 12.17
CA SER A 120 1.17 23.04 13.23
C SER A 120 1.69 24.44 12.86
N ASN A 121 2.88 24.51 12.28
CA ASN A 121 3.48 25.78 11.84
C ASN A 121 2.69 26.41 10.69
N SER A 122 2.20 25.59 9.77
CA SER A 122 1.37 26.07 8.64
C SER A 122 0.05 26.65 9.14
N LEU A 123 -0.58 26.02 10.13
CA LEU A 123 -1.81 26.50 10.75
C LEU A 123 -1.58 27.81 11.53
N SER A 124 -0.45 27.93 12.24
CA SER A 124 -0.10 29.14 12.98
C SER A 124 0.11 30.34 12.05
N ASN A 125 0.71 30.12 10.89
CA ASN A 125 0.97 31.17 9.92
C ASN A 125 -0.29 31.63 9.19
N SER A 126 -1.32 30.80 9.08
CA SER A 126 -2.60 31.16 8.46
C SER A 126 -3.52 31.97 9.37
N THR A 127 -3.25 32.01 10.66
CA THR A 127 -4.04 32.78 11.64
C THR A 127 -3.50 34.17 11.94
N THR A 128 -2.35 34.56 11.38
CA THR A 128 -1.69 35.86 11.60
C THR A 128 -1.94 36.88 10.47
N GLU A 129 -2.77 36.55 9.52
CA GLU A 129 -3.29 37.49 8.51
C GLU A 129 -4.74 37.83 8.83
#